data_9fa930821053688b182d9e82b5f2e38d
#
_entry.id   9fa930821053688b182d9e82b5f2e38d
#
_cell.length_a   1.000
_cell.length_b   1.000
_cell.length_c   1.000
_cell.angle_alpha   90.00
_cell.angle_beta   90.00
_cell.angle_gamma   90.00
#
_symmetry.space_group_name_H-M   'P 1'
#
loop_
_entity.id
_entity.type
_entity.pdbx_description
1 polymer ?
#
loop_
_entity_poly.entity_id
_entity_poly.type
_entity_poly.pdbx_seq_one_letter_code
_entity_poly.pdbx_strand_id
1 'polypeptide(L)'
;MSEEILINVTPPETRVAVIENGVLQELIIERSCKIGLVGNIYKGQVCRVLPGMQAAFIDIGLPRTAFLHLSDLCSKELEKKGSANIEHYLHEGQHIIVQVFKDPLGTKGARLTTDISIPSRFQVYMPYSNNVGVSQRIECGEERVRLKNCLEKFKKENECGGFIARTAAECVEDAVLMADMEFLLKLWESIRTKIATAAPKQFIHKDLPLSVRTLRDLYREGIERIRVDSKETYHRLVEFAEIFAPEIVPVIEHYTGECPVFDIYSVEDELEKALARKVKLKSGGHLVFDQTESMTTVDVNTGGYVGGRNLEETIFKTNLEAAQAIARQLRLRNLGGIIIIDFIDMKGEEHKQQVLQAFERHLEKDRAKSKITEVSILGLVEMTRKRTRESLEHILCEPCSACGGRGVLKTAESVCLEIFREIIREVRQYKVQQILVLASNEVAEMLLDEKADMLTELEAFLNVQIKFRSESGYNQEQYDVVLL
;
A
#
# COMPACT_ATOMS: atom_id res chain seq x y z
N MET A 1 -25.49 -1.15 11.03
CA MET A 1 -24.32 -2.01 10.76
C MET A 1 -23.31 -1.70 11.83
N SER A 2 -22.89 -2.70 12.60
CA SER A 2 -21.90 -2.51 13.67
C SER A 2 -20.52 -2.29 13.04
N GLU A 3 -19.88 -1.18 13.33
CA GLU A 3 -18.51 -0.88 12.90
C GLU A 3 -17.66 -0.58 14.14
N GLU A 4 -16.54 -1.27 14.26
CA GLU A 4 -15.60 -1.09 15.37
C GLU A 4 -14.18 -0.87 14.84
N ILE A 5 -13.39 -0.11 15.59
CA ILE A 5 -11.95 0.07 15.34
C ILE A 5 -11.18 -0.53 16.51
N LEU A 6 -10.24 -1.41 16.19
CA LEU A 6 -9.32 -1.97 17.17
C LEU A 6 -7.93 -1.37 16.95
N ILE A 7 -7.31 -0.88 18.01
CA ILE A 7 -5.97 -0.31 18.00
C ILE A 7 -5.09 -1.14 18.94
N ASN A 8 -4.14 -1.85 18.34
CA ASN A 8 -3.14 -2.64 19.03
C ASN A 8 -1.82 -1.88 19.01
N VAL A 9 -1.23 -1.63 20.16
CA VAL A 9 -0.01 -0.83 20.32
C VAL A 9 1.05 -1.63 21.06
N THR A 10 2.14 -1.88 20.36
CA THR A 10 3.35 -2.47 20.93
C THR A 10 4.53 -1.52 20.72
N PRO A 11 5.65 -1.63 21.45
CA PRO A 11 6.81 -0.76 21.24
C PRO A 11 7.35 -0.75 19.81
N PRO A 12 7.44 -1.90 19.08
CA PRO A 12 7.93 -1.92 17.72
C PRO A 12 6.87 -1.58 16.66
N GLU A 13 5.55 -1.68 16.98
CA GLU A 13 4.50 -1.63 15.97
C GLU A 13 3.17 -1.12 16.53
N THR A 14 2.48 -0.29 15.76
CA THR A 14 1.07 0.08 15.98
C THR A 14 0.24 -0.46 14.85
N ARG A 15 -0.84 -1.19 15.17
CA ARG A 15 -1.75 -1.77 14.20
C ARG A 15 -3.17 -1.29 14.46
N VAL A 16 -3.89 -1.00 13.38
CA VAL A 16 -5.29 -0.56 13.43
C VAL A 16 -6.12 -1.44 12.51
N ALA A 17 -7.12 -2.12 13.08
CA ALA A 17 -8.07 -2.96 12.35
C ALA A 17 -9.45 -2.31 12.34
N VAL A 18 -10.08 -2.26 11.17
CA VAL A 18 -11.46 -1.82 10.98
C VAL A 18 -12.33 -3.04 10.78
N ILE A 19 -13.30 -3.21 11.66
CA ILE A 19 -14.22 -4.34 11.71
C ILE A 19 -15.61 -3.87 11.30
N GLU A 20 -16.24 -4.50 10.31
CA GLU A 20 -17.64 -4.26 9.93
C GLU A 20 -18.44 -5.55 10.12
N ASN A 21 -19.47 -5.52 10.96
CA ASN A 21 -20.32 -6.69 11.30
C ASN A 21 -19.49 -7.92 11.73
N GLY A 22 -18.47 -7.72 12.56
CA GLY A 22 -17.60 -8.76 13.06
C GLY A 22 -16.57 -9.32 12.07
N VAL A 23 -16.39 -8.66 10.89
CA VAL A 23 -15.47 -9.11 9.85
C VAL A 23 -14.43 -8.02 9.56
N LEU A 24 -13.17 -8.42 9.53
CA LEU A 24 -12.04 -7.52 9.20
C LEU A 24 -12.17 -6.97 7.77
N GLN A 25 -12.13 -5.65 7.64
CA GLN A 25 -12.22 -4.93 6.36
C GLN A 25 -10.93 -4.23 5.96
N GLU A 26 -10.26 -3.63 6.93
CA GLU A 26 -8.99 -2.93 6.70
C GLU A 26 -8.03 -3.23 7.84
N LEU A 27 -6.75 -3.37 7.51
CA LEU A 27 -5.67 -3.44 8.46
C LEU A 27 -4.58 -2.45 8.08
N ILE A 28 -4.18 -1.63 9.04
CA ILE A 28 -3.13 -0.64 8.89
C ILE A 28 -2.02 -0.98 9.87
N ILE A 29 -0.80 -1.04 9.38
CA ILE A 29 0.38 -1.40 10.17
C ILE A 29 1.40 -0.27 10.04
N GLU A 30 1.89 0.21 11.17
CA GLU A 30 2.98 1.21 11.23
C GLU A 30 4.06 0.71 12.20
N ARG A 31 5.25 0.43 11.68
CA ARG A 31 6.39 -0.04 12.45
C ARG A 31 7.27 1.13 12.91
N SER A 32 7.76 1.08 14.15
CA SER A 32 8.61 2.14 14.72
C SER A 32 9.88 2.42 13.89
N CYS A 33 10.42 1.39 13.22
CA CYS A 33 11.57 1.52 12.33
C CYS A 33 11.23 2.00 10.93
N LYS A 34 9.96 1.96 10.52
CA LYS A 34 9.46 2.37 9.20
C LYS A 34 8.18 3.21 9.34
N ILE A 35 8.26 4.27 10.16
CA ILE A 35 7.14 5.20 10.28
C ILE A 35 6.96 5.90 8.93
N GLY A 36 5.72 5.95 8.45
CA GLY A 36 5.38 6.69 7.23
C GLY A 36 5.83 8.14 7.31
N LEU A 37 6.38 8.65 6.23
CA LEU A 37 6.91 10.02 6.14
C LEU A 37 5.86 10.99 5.56
N VAL A 38 4.78 10.46 4.97
CA VAL A 38 3.72 11.28 4.35
C VAL A 38 3.16 12.28 5.35
N GLY A 39 3.08 13.55 4.92
CA GLY A 39 2.66 14.67 5.77
C GLY A 39 3.79 15.36 6.53
N ASN A 40 4.93 14.71 6.72
CA ASN A 40 6.08 15.31 7.39
C ASN A 40 6.68 16.45 6.58
N ILE A 41 7.08 17.54 7.29
CA ILE A 41 7.67 18.74 6.69
C ILE A 41 9.16 18.78 7.03
N TYR A 42 9.97 19.10 6.04
CA TYR A 42 11.42 19.20 6.13
C TYR A 42 11.94 20.49 5.50
N LYS A 43 13.08 20.97 5.99
CA LYS A 43 13.90 21.96 5.28
C LYS A 43 14.95 21.23 4.47
N GLY A 44 14.66 20.99 3.19
CA GLY A 44 15.52 20.26 2.28
C GLY A 44 16.55 21.13 1.59
N GLN A 45 17.59 20.50 1.04
CA GLN A 45 18.60 21.12 0.18
C GLN A 45 18.54 20.47 -1.20
N VAL A 46 18.48 21.30 -2.25
CA VAL A 46 18.52 20.84 -3.65
C VAL A 46 19.90 20.28 -3.95
N CYS A 47 19.99 18.98 -4.27
CA CYS A 47 21.24 18.31 -4.60
C CYS A 47 21.51 18.37 -6.09
N ARG A 48 20.49 18.16 -6.91
CA ARG A 48 20.61 18.09 -8.37
C ARG A 48 19.30 18.48 -9.03
N VAL A 49 19.39 19.27 -10.09
CA VAL A 49 18.26 19.62 -10.96
C VAL A 49 18.39 18.85 -12.27
N LEU A 50 17.30 18.25 -12.73
CA LEU A 50 17.22 17.44 -13.95
C LEU A 50 16.18 18.04 -14.90
N PRO A 51 16.59 18.97 -15.79
CA PRO A 51 15.68 19.66 -16.69
C PRO A 51 14.94 18.72 -17.63
N GLY A 52 15.61 17.69 -18.15
CA GLY A 52 15.01 16.72 -19.06
C GLY A 52 13.87 15.90 -18.45
N MET A 53 13.81 15.80 -17.12
CA MET A 53 12.74 15.13 -16.36
C MET A 53 11.80 16.13 -15.67
N GLN A 54 12.05 17.42 -15.80
CA GLN A 54 11.34 18.48 -15.07
C GLN A 54 11.26 18.19 -13.55
N ALA A 55 12.38 17.75 -12.97
CA ALA A 55 12.45 17.30 -11.58
C ALA A 55 13.76 17.70 -10.90
N ALA A 56 13.77 17.64 -9.57
CA ALA A 56 14.96 17.85 -8.76
C ALA A 56 15.08 16.78 -7.67
N PHE A 57 16.30 16.41 -7.31
CA PHE A 57 16.60 15.61 -6.15
C PHE A 57 16.92 16.51 -4.96
N ILE A 58 16.26 16.23 -3.85
CA ILE A 58 16.30 17.01 -2.61
C ILE A 58 16.82 16.13 -1.48
N ASP A 59 17.84 16.59 -0.80
CA ASP A 59 18.29 15.97 0.45
C ASP A 59 17.48 16.55 1.63
N ILE A 60 16.76 15.69 2.31
CA ILE A 60 15.94 16.00 3.47
C ILE A 60 16.47 15.35 4.77
N GLY A 61 17.74 14.87 4.74
CA GLY A 61 18.38 14.20 5.87
C GLY A 61 18.04 12.72 6.00
N LEU A 62 17.44 12.11 4.98
CA LEU A 62 17.19 10.67 4.90
C LEU A 62 18.33 9.95 4.15
N PRO A 63 18.48 8.62 4.32
CA PRO A 63 19.52 7.83 3.62
C PRO A 63 19.45 7.94 2.09
N ARG A 64 18.26 8.22 1.54
CA ARG A 64 18.04 8.41 0.09
C ARG A 64 17.50 9.79 -0.18
N THR A 65 18.01 10.42 -1.26
CA THR A 65 17.50 11.70 -1.75
C THR A 65 16.04 11.54 -2.20
N ALA A 66 15.25 12.57 -1.92
CA ALA A 66 13.85 12.62 -2.28
C ALA A 66 13.64 13.32 -3.63
N PHE A 67 12.52 13.06 -4.27
CA PHE A 67 12.19 13.51 -5.62
C PHE A 67 11.10 14.59 -5.59
N LEU A 68 11.36 15.72 -6.27
CA LEU A 68 10.41 16.81 -6.45
C LEU A 68 10.23 17.09 -7.94
N HIS A 69 9.00 16.95 -8.43
CA HIS A 69 8.65 17.22 -9.82
C HIS A 69 8.09 18.65 -9.96
N LEU A 70 8.22 19.26 -11.13
CA LEU A 70 7.70 20.60 -11.43
C LEU A 70 6.20 20.74 -11.10
N SER A 71 5.39 19.72 -11.40
CA SER A 71 3.94 19.71 -11.08
C SER A 71 3.61 19.73 -9.59
N ASP A 72 4.58 19.43 -8.73
CA ASP A 72 4.42 19.38 -7.28
C ASP A 72 4.92 20.66 -6.59
N LEU A 73 5.33 21.68 -7.39
CA LEU A 73 5.61 23.01 -6.90
C LEU A 73 4.32 23.78 -6.62
N CYS A 74 4.39 24.68 -5.65
CA CYS A 74 3.24 25.52 -5.29
C CYS A 74 2.78 26.39 -6.47
N SER A 75 1.45 26.41 -6.70
CA SER A 75 0.81 27.16 -7.80
C SER A 75 1.22 28.62 -7.85
N LYS A 76 1.36 29.29 -6.70
CA LYS A 76 1.80 30.70 -6.62
C LYS A 76 3.21 30.93 -7.17
N GLU A 77 4.11 29.96 -7.03
CA GLU A 77 5.45 30.07 -7.58
C GLU A 77 5.43 29.88 -9.10
N LEU A 78 4.61 28.94 -9.57
CA LEU A 78 4.42 28.66 -11.00
C LEU A 78 3.79 29.85 -11.72
N GLU A 79 2.76 30.47 -11.14
CA GLU A 79 2.08 31.66 -11.71
C GLU A 79 2.98 32.88 -11.78
N LYS A 80 3.84 33.10 -10.77
CA LYS A 80 4.74 34.27 -10.73
C LYS A 80 5.80 34.26 -11.81
N LYS A 81 6.32 33.09 -12.19
CA LYS A 81 7.43 32.96 -13.14
C LYS A 81 7.00 32.50 -14.52
N GLY A 82 5.82 31.91 -14.69
CA GLY A 82 5.21 31.53 -15.98
C GLY A 82 6.05 30.60 -16.86
N SER A 83 7.06 29.95 -16.29
CA SER A 83 7.98 29.10 -17.03
C SER A 83 7.67 27.63 -16.88
N ALA A 84 7.83 26.86 -17.97
CA ALA A 84 7.67 25.40 -17.96
C ALA A 84 8.94 24.65 -17.54
N ASN A 85 10.03 25.36 -17.18
CA ASN A 85 11.31 24.75 -16.84
C ASN A 85 11.63 24.84 -15.35
N ILE A 86 11.97 23.70 -14.74
CA ILE A 86 12.28 23.59 -13.31
C ILE A 86 13.53 24.41 -12.91
N GLU A 87 14.49 24.60 -13.82
CA GLU A 87 15.71 25.39 -13.58
C GLU A 87 15.44 26.87 -13.27
N HIS A 88 14.27 27.40 -13.66
CA HIS A 88 13.87 28.76 -13.30
C HIS A 88 13.39 28.86 -11.85
N TYR A 89 13.08 27.75 -11.20
CA TYR A 89 12.53 27.69 -9.84
C TYR A 89 13.53 27.19 -8.82
N LEU A 90 14.35 26.20 -9.19
CA LEU A 90 15.25 25.50 -8.30
C LEU A 90 16.70 25.52 -8.82
N HIS A 91 17.64 25.78 -7.90
CA HIS A 91 19.07 25.76 -8.16
C HIS A 91 19.77 24.82 -7.18
N GLU A 92 20.85 24.19 -7.60
CA GLU A 92 21.67 23.34 -6.74
C GLU A 92 22.19 24.11 -5.53
N GLY A 93 22.14 23.50 -4.35
CA GLY A 93 22.49 24.14 -3.08
C GLY A 93 21.37 24.98 -2.45
N GLN A 94 20.28 25.26 -3.15
CA GLN A 94 19.15 26.04 -2.61
C GLN A 94 18.44 25.28 -1.48
N HIS A 95 18.03 26.01 -0.43
CA HIS A 95 17.22 25.47 0.65
C HIS A 95 15.75 25.73 0.37
N ILE A 96 14.92 24.71 0.51
CA ILE A 96 13.48 24.77 0.28
C ILE A 96 12.71 24.04 1.38
N ILE A 97 11.50 24.50 1.65
CA ILE A 97 10.58 23.81 2.54
C ILE A 97 9.74 22.86 1.71
N VAL A 98 9.74 21.61 2.11
CA VAL A 98 9.07 20.55 1.38
C VAL A 98 8.28 19.66 2.34
N GLN A 99 7.17 19.12 1.84
CA GLN A 99 6.38 18.12 2.52
C GLN A 99 6.45 16.80 1.77
N VAL A 100 6.51 15.69 2.48
CA VAL A 100 6.46 14.37 1.85
C VAL A 100 5.03 14.09 1.40
N PHE A 101 4.86 13.92 0.09
CA PHE A 101 3.58 13.59 -0.54
C PHE A 101 3.36 12.09 -0.71
N LYS A 102 4.46 11.32 -0.93
CA LYS A 102 4.42 9.84 -0.97
C LYS A 102 5.67 9.29 -0.32
N ASP A 103 5.49 8.18 0.42
CA ASP A 103 6.58 7.43 1.01
C ASP A 103 7.56 6.89 -0.04
N PRO A 104 8.83 6.61 0.33
CA PRO A 104 9.75 5.86 -0.50
C PRO A 104 9.14 4.51 -0.88
N LEU A 105 9.29 4.11 -2.14
CA LEU A 105 8.76 2.85 -2.63
C LEU A 105 9.88 2.03 -3.30
N GLY A 106 10.20 0.87 -2.76
CA GLY A 106 11.26 0.01 -3.28
C GLY A 106 12.61 0.75 -3.38
N THR A 107 13.13 0.94 -4.58
CA THR A 107 14.39 1.66 -4.85
C THR A 107 14.23 3.17 -4.98
N LYS A 108 12.98 3.69 -5.05
CA LYS A 108 12.69 5.11 -5.28
C LYS A 108 12.67 5.88 -3.96
N GLY A 109 13.22 7.11 -3.95
CA GLY A 109 13.12 8.04 -2.82
C GLY A 109 11.70 8.59 -2.63
N ALA A 110 11.46 9.26 -1.49
CA ALA A 110 10.19 9.91 -1.20
C ALA A 110 9.84 10.95 -2.27
N ARG A 111 8.55 11.09 -2.60
CA ARG A 111 8.06 12.17 -3.46
C ARG A 111 7.67 13.36 -2.61
N LEU A 112 8.13 14.52 -2.98
CA LEU A 112 7.94 15.78 -2.27
C LEU A 112 6.97 16.71 -2.98
N THR A 113 6.44 17.67 -2.23
CA THR A 113 5.73 18.85 -2.74
C THR A 113 6.14 20.09 -1.96
N THR A 114 6.11 21.27 -2.61
CA THR A 114 6.22 22.57 -1.93
C THR A 114 4.85 23.15 -1.57
N ASP A 115 3.76 22.57 -2.06
CA ASP A 115 2.39 22.94 -1.70
C ASP A 115 2.00 22.26 -0.37
N ILE A 116 2.45 22.90 0.73
CA ILE A 116 2.25 22.38 2.07
C ILE A 116 0.77 22.34 2.41
N SER A 117 0.32 21.21 2.95
CA SER A 117 -1.05 20.99 3.39
C SER A 117 -1.07 20.43 4.82
N ILE A 118 -1.86 21.05 5.68
CA ILE A 118 -2.01 20.64 7.08
C ILE A 118 -3.45 20.19 7.30
N PRO A 119 -3.68 18.87 7.39
CA PRO A 119 -5.03 18.33 7.56
C PRO A 119 -5.45 18.37 9.06
N SER A 120 -6.67 18.82 9.29
CA SER A 120 -7.44 18.54 10.49
C SER A 120 -8.54 17.52 10.19
N ARG A 121 -9.50 17.38 11.09
CA ARG A 121 -10.65 16.50 10.90
C ARG A 121 -11.58 17.01 9.80
N PHE A 122 -11.95 18.29 9.86
CA PHE A 122 -12.95 18.87 8.99
C PHE A 122 -12.36 19.58 7.77
N GLN A 123 -11.12 20.01 7.85
CA GLN A 123 -10.51 20.88 6.85
C GLN A 123 -9.05 20.52 6.57
N VAL A 124 -8.55 21.05 5.47
CA VAL A 124 -7.13 21.05 5.14
C VAL A 124 -6.71 22.50 4.92
N TYR A 125 -5.74 22.98 5.69
CA TYR A 125 -5.17 24.30 5.52
C TYR A 125 -3.98 24.26 4.56
N MET A 126 -3.94 25.20 3.61
CA MET A 126 -2.87 25.34 2.61
C MET A 126 -2.25 26.74 2.72
N PRO A 127 -1.15 26.89 3.47
CA PRO A 127 -0.55 28.20 3.75
C PRO A 127 -0.14 28.99 2.53
N TYR A 128 0.34 28.28 1.51
CA TYR A 128 0.88 28.87 0.28
C TYR A 128 -0.12 28.92 -0.88
N SER A 129 -1.33 28.37 -0.72
CA SER A 129 -2.40 28.44 -1.71
C SER A 129 -3.41 29.52 -1.36
N ASN A 130 -4.09 30.08 -2.35
CA ASN A 130 -5.24 30.97 -2.16
C ASN A 130 -6.58 30.27 -2.38
N ASN A 131 -6.55 29.00 -2.74
CA ASN A 131 -7.73 28.27 -3.15
C ASN A 131 -8.64 27.95 -1.95
N VAL A 132 -9.94 28.16 -2.13
CA VAL A 132 -10.98 27.67 -1.22
C VAL A 132 -11.76 26.61 -1.95
N GLY A 133 -11.83 25.42 -1.39
CA GLY A 133 -12.45 24.26 -2.00
C GLY A 133 -13.37 23.50 -1.04
N VAL A 134 -14.23 22.67 -1.60
CA VAL A 134 -15.10 21.73 -0.86
C VAL A 134 -14.94 20.35 -1.51
N SER A 135 -14.85 19.30 -0.68
CA SER A 135 -14.73 17.92 -1.13
C SER A 135 -15.77 17.58 -2.22
N GLN A 136 -15.34 16.92 -3.27
CA GLN A 136 -16.24 16.47 -4.35
C GLN A 136 -17.23 15.39 -3.89
N ARG A 137 -17.00 14.77 -2.73
CA ARG A 137 -17.89 13.76 -2.14
C ARG A 137 -19.11 14.35 -1.43
N ILE A 138 -19.12 15.65 -1.16
CA ILE A 138 -20.29 16.35 -0.64
C ILE A 138 -21.18 16.67 -1.85
N GLU A 139 -22.29 15.97 -1.99
CA GLU A 139 -23.17 16.07 -3.16
C GLU A 139 -24.19 17.20 -3.05
N CYS A 140 -24.61 17.54 -1.81
CA CYS A 140 -25.59 18.59 -1.56
C CYS A 140 -25.05 19.96 -1.99
N GLY A 141 -25.68 20.55 -3.02
CA GLY A 141 -25.27 21.84 -3.58
C GLY A 141 -25.37 23.01 -2.60
N GLU A 142 -26.43 23.04 -1.77
CA GLU A 142 -26.62 24.07 -0.75
C GLU A 142 -25.55 24.02 0.32
N GLU A 143 -25.22 22.81 0.77
CA GLU A 143 -24.17 22.56 1.76
C GLU A 143 -22.80 22.97 1.23
N ARG A 144 -22.50 22.66 -0.02
CA ARG A 144 -21.25 23.10 -0.68
C ARG A 144 -21.12 24.62 -0.69
N VAL A 145 -22.21 25.34 -0.96
CA VAL A 145 -22.22 26.81 -0.96
C VAL A 145 -22.03 27.34 0.46
N ARG A 146 -22.73 26.75 1.47
CA ARG A 146 -22.58 27.12 2.88
C ARG A 146 -21.14 26.97 3.35
N LEU A 147 -20.56 25.80 3.16
CA LEU A 147 -19.18 25.51 3.55
C LEU A 147 -18.18 26.45 2.86
N LYS A 148 -18.36 26.68 1.55
CA LYS A 148 -17.48 27.58 0.81
C LYS A 148 -17.55 29.01 1.34
N ASN A 149 -18.75 29.53 1.62
CA ASN A 149 -18.95 30.87 2.18
C ASN A 149 -18.31 30.99 3.58
N CYS A 150 -18.45 29.98 4.44
CA CYS A 150 -17.83 29.94 5.76
C CYS A 150 -16.29 30.04 5.65
N LEU A 151 -15.67 29.22 4.78
CA LEU A 151 -14.23 29.24 4.55
C LEU A 151 -13.73 30.58 3.97
N GLU A 152 -14.46 31.15 2.98
CA GLU A 152 -14.10 32.43 2.37
C GLU A 152 -14.20 33.59 3.34
N LYS A 153 -15.23 33.60 4.21
CA LYS A 153 -15.40 34.59 5.26
C LYS A 153 -14.23 34.57 6.24
N PHE A 154 -13.93 33.39 6.80
CA PHE A 154 -12.80 33.22 7.74
C PHE A 154 -11.46 33.61 7.11
N LYS A 155 -11.22 33.20 5.87
CA LYS A 155 -10.00 33.55 5.14
C LYS A 155 -9.83 35.07 4.98
N LYS A 156 -10.90 35.79 4.66
CA LYS A 156 -10.88 37.25 4.51
C LYS A 156 -10.60 37.96 5.85
N GLU A 157 -11.24 37.48 6.92
CA GLU A 157 -11.09 38.06 8.27
C GLU A 157 -9.68 37.88 8.84
N ASN A 158 -8.99 36.78 8.50
CA ASN A 158 -7.68 36.43 9.05
C ASN A 158 -6.51 36.63 8.06
N GLU A 159 -6.76 37.12 6.84
CA GLU A 159 -5.75 37.31 5.78
C GLU A 159 -4.82 36.11 5.58
N CYS A 160 -5.36 34.91 5.65
CA CYS A 160 -4.60 33.66 5.68
C CYS A 160 -4.62 32.90 4.34
N GLY A 161 -3.96 31.73 4.29
CA GLY A 161 -3.93 30.85 3.13
C GLY A 161 -5.27 30.24 2.75
N GLY A 162 -5.25 29.25 1.86
CA GLY A 162 -6.46 28.55 1.40
C GLY A 162 -6.91 27.45 2.33
N PHE A 163 -8.18 27.05 2.19
CA PHE A 163 -8.77 25.94 2.92
C PHE A 163 -9.55 25.02 1.98
N ILE A 164 -9.57 23.72 2.31
CA ILE A 164 -10.44 22.75 1.66
C ILE A 164 -11.29 22.07 2.74
N ALA A 165 -12.63 22.18 2.64
CA ALA A 165 -13.53 21.40 3.49
C ALA A 165 -13.50 19.93 3.08
N ARG A 166 -13.28 19.03 4.06
CA ARG A 166 -13.31 17.58 3.89
C ARG A 166 -14.76 17.08 3.96
N THR A 167 -14.99 15.84 3.58
CA THR A 167 -16.32 15.21 3.66
C THR A 167 -16.90 15.22 5.08
N ALA A 168 -16.03 15.09 6.10
CA ALA A 168 -16.43 15.16 7.50
C ALA A 168 -16.95 16.53 7.96
N ALA A 169 -16.84 17.58 7.12
CA ALA A 169 -17.38 18.92 7.41
C ALA A 169 -18.87 19.04 7.05
N GLU A 170 -19.45 18.05 6.39
CA GLU A 170 -20.86 18.03 5.99
C GLU A 170 -21.77 18.06 7.22
N CYS A 171 -22.76 18.96 7.22
CA CYS A 171 -23.71 19.19 8.32
C CYS A 171 -23.09 19.62 9.67
N VAL A 172 -21.83 20.00 9.72
CA VAL A 172 -21.15 20.50 10.93
C VAL A 172 -21.45 21.99 11.11
N GLU A 173 -21.70 22.41 12.34
CA GLU A 173 -21.97 23.81 12.68
C GLU A 173 -20.79 24.73 12.35
N ASP A 174 -21.07 25.93 11.89
CA ASP A 174 -20.06 26.92 11.50
C ASP A 174 -19.10 27.27 12.66
N ALA A 175 -19.58 27.28 13.90
CA ALA A 175 -18.75 27.54 15.07
C ALA A 175 -17.63 26.49 15.25
N VAL A 176 -17.96 25.22 15.04
CA VAL A 176 -17.00 24.11 15.12
C VAL A 176 -15.99 24.19 13.97
N LEU A 177 -16.45 24.53 12.76
CA LEU A 177 -15.57 24.73 11.62
C LEU A 177 -14.61 25.91 11.82
N MET A 178 -15.09 27.02 12.45
CA MET A 178 -14.23 28.16 12.75
C MET A 178 -13.17 27.81 13.79
N ALA A 179 -13.52 27.07 14.86
CA ALA A 179 -12.55 26.62 15.86
C ALA A 179 -11.46 25.72 15.26
N ASP A 180 -11.83 24.85 14.33
CA ASP A 180 -10.89 23.98 13.62
C ASP A 180 -9.93 24.80 12.73
N MET A 181 -10.42 25.85 12.06
CA MET A 181 -9.58 26.77 11.27
C MET A 181 -8.61 27.57 12.15
N GLU A 182 -9.06 28.08 13.28
CA GLU A 182 -8.20 28.78 14.24
C GLU A 182 -7.07 27.89 14.76
N PHE A 183 -7.40 26.64 15.07
CA PHE A 183 -6.40 25.66 15.49
C PHE A 183 -5.35 25.43 14.38
N LEU A 184 -5.77 25.27 13.13
CA LEU A 184 -4.86 25.10 12.01
C LEU A 184 -3.93 26.29 11.81
N LEU A 185 -4.43 27.51 12.03
CA LEU A 185 -3.59 28.71 11.98
C LEU A 185 -2.55 28.74 13.13
N LYS A 186 -2.94 28.40 14.35
CA LYS A 186 -2.01 28.32 15.49
C LYS A 186 -0.94 27.24 15.25
N LEU A 187 -1.35 26.08 14.72
CA LEU A 187 -0.43 25.00 14.38
C LEU A 187 0.57 25.45 13.30
N TRP A 188 0.08 26.12 12.26
CA TRP A 188 0.93 26.65 11.20
C TRP A 188 1.95 27.69 11.74
N GLU A 189 1.53 28.57 12.62
CA GLU A 189 2.42 29.57 13.23
C GLU A 189 3.56 28.90 14.03
N SER A 190 3.24 27.85 14.76
CA SER A 190 4.23 27.01 15.45
C SER A 190 5.22 26.35 14.44
N ILE A 191 4.71 25.84 13.33
CA ILE A 191 5.54 25.25 12.27
C ILE A 191 6.41 26.34 11.63
N ARG A 192 5.87 27.52 11.34
CA ARG A 192 6.57 28.66 10.76
C ARG A 192 7.74 29.12 11.62
N THR A 193 7.54 29.17 12.94
CA THR A 193 8.60 29.48 13.90
C THR A 193 9.74 28.46 13.83
N LYS A 194 9.43 27.18 13.75
CA LYS A 194 10.44 26.11 13.59
C LYS A 194 11.15 26.19 12.25
N ILE A 195 10.44 26.53 11.15
CA ILE A 195 11.04 26.74 9.82
C ILE A 195 12.13 27.82 9.87
N ALA A 196 11.87 28.91 10.58
CA ALA A 196 12.80 30.05 10.67
C ALA A 196 14.11 29.66 11.39
N THR A 197 14.04 28.79 12.41
CA THR A 197 15.18 28.36 13.21
C THR A 197 15.86 27.09 12.73
N ALA A 198 15.22 26.32 11.83
CA ALA A 198 15.70 25.02 11.39
C ALA A 198 16.97 25.14 10.52
N ALA A 199 17.94 24.26 10.74
CA ALA A 199 19.08 24.06 9.86
C ALA A 199 18.66 23.35 8.56
N PRO A 200 19.47 23.44 7.49
CA PRO A 200 19.27 22.64 6.28
C PRO A 200 19.25 21.14 6.60
N LYS A 201 18.47 20.38 5.80
CA LYS A 201 18.28 18.92 5.93
C LYS A 201 17.64 18.49 7.25
N GLN A 202 16.99 19.43 7.95
CA GLN A 202 16.37 19.18 9.24
C GLN A 202 14.87 18.90 9.11
N PHE A 203 14.41 17.96 9.91
CA PHE A 203 13.00 17.70 10.19
C PHE A 203 12.35 18.87 10.94
N ILE A 204 11.16 19.30 10.52
CA ILE A 204 10.42 20.45 11.08
C ILE A 204 9.16 20.01 11.81
N HIS A 205 8.32 19.23 11.14
CA HIS A 205 7.02 18.82 11.67
C HIS A 205 6.69 17.38 11.28
N LYS A 206 6.19 16.62 12.25
CA LYS A 206 5.70 15.26 12.07
C LYS A 206 4.18 15.26 12.04
N ASP A 207 3.59 14.54 11.10
CA ASP A 207 2.15 14.27 11.13
C ASP A 207 1.80 13.42 12.37
N LEU A 208 0.54 13.36 12.70
CA LEU A 208 0.03 12.64 13.85
C LEU A 208 0.40 11.15 13.83
N PRO A 209 0.65 10.50 14.99
CA PRO A 209 0.81 9.05 15.07
C PRO A 209 -0.39 8.31 14.49
N LEU A 210 -0.19 7.07 14.02
CA LEU A 210 -1.25 6.27 13.38
C LEU A 210 -2.52 6.20 14.23
N SER A 211 -2.40 5.98 15.55
CA SER A 211 -3.55 5.92 16.45
C SER A 211 -4.40 7.19 16.42
N VAL A 212 -3.78 8.37 16.48
CA VAL A 212 -4.48 9.67 16.43
C VAL A 212 -4.99 9.97 15.02
N ARG A 213 -4.21 9.64 13.97
CA ARG A 213 -4.67 9.73 12.57
C ARG A 213 -5.92 8.89 12.33
N THR A 214 -6.06 7.78 13.03
CA THR A 214 -7.24 6.93 12.97
C THR A 214 -8.50 7.70 13.36
N LEU A 215 -8.47 8.46 14.46
CA LEU A 215 -9.60 9.31 14.82
C LEU A 215 -9.89 10.39 13.79
N ARG A 216 -8.86 11.05 13.29
CA ARG A 216 -9.01 12.12 12.29
C ARG A 216 -9.56 11.62 10.96
N ASP A 217 -9.08 10.46 10.48
CA ASP A 217 -9.29 10.04 9.10
C ASP A 217 -10.25 8.86 8.97
N LEU A 218 -10.35 7.99 9.98
CA LEU A 218 -11.16 6.77 9.93
C LEU A 218 -12.51 6.90 10.63
N TYR A 219 -12.62 7.77 11.63
CA TYR A 219 -13.90 7.94 12.33
C TYR A 219 -14.98 8.50 11.41
N ARG A 220 -16.15 7.89 11.48
CA ARG A 220 -17.40 8.34 10.83
C ARG A 220 -18.60 8.02 11.71
N GLU A 221 -19.71 8.69 11.48
CA GLU A 221 -20.96 8.33 12.12
C GLU A 221 -21.31 6.86 11.84
N GLY A 222 -21.66 6.12 12.91
CA GLY A 222 -21.92 4.68 12.83
C GLY A 222 -20.81 3.80 13.39
N ILE A 223 -19.66 4.34 13.76
CA ILE A 223 -18.64 3.61 14.54
C ILE A 223 -19.13 3.53 15.98
N GLU A 224 -19.37 2.29 16.44
CA GLU A 224 -19.92 2.03 17.76
C GLU A 224 -18.83 2.05 18.85
N ARG A 225 -17.60 1.60 18.52
CA ARG A 225 -16.52 1.47 19.48
C ARG A 225 -15.14 1.63 18.86
N ILE A 226 -14.24 2.24 19.64
CA ILE A 226 -12.81 2.33 19.33
C ILE A 226 -12.05 1.76 20.53
N ARG A 227 -11.56 0.53 20.41
CA ARG A 227 -10.87 -0.18 21.49
C ARG A 227 -9.36 -0.07 21.34
N VAL A 228 -8.71 0.31 22.42
CA VAL A 228 -7.25 0.51 22.49
C VAL A 228 -6.68 -0.27 23.66
N ASP A 229 -5.69 -1.10 23.40
CA ASP A 229 -5.04 -1.94 24.42
C ASP A 229 -3.95 -1.21 25.24
N SER A 230 -3.46 -0.07 24.79
CA SER A 230 -2.46 0.73 25.48
C SER A 230 -3.11 1.87 26.26
N LYS A 231 -2.90 1.88 27.57
CA LYS A 231 -3.41 2.95 28.46
C LYS A 231 -2.87 4.34 28.10
N GLU A 232 -1.58 4.42 27.76
CA GLU A 232 -0.97 5.70 27.37
C GLU A 232 -1.59 6.21 26.06
N THR A 233 -1.78 5.34 25.08
CA THR A 233 -2.40 5.69 23.81
C THR A 233 -3.87 6.05 24.00
N TYR A 234 -4.60 5.35 24.88
CA TYR A 234 -5.99 5.69 25.23
C TYR A 234 -6.10 7.12 25.76
N HIS A 235 -5.28 7.51 26.75
CA HIS A 235 -5.31 8.88 27.26
C HIS A 235 -5.00 9.92 26.18
N ARG A 236 -4.01 9.67 25.33
CA ARG A 236 -3.65 10.54 24.20
C ARG A 236 -4.80 10.69 23.20
N LEU A 237 -5.56 9.62 22.94
CA LEU A 237 -6.72 9.65 22.05
C LEU A 237 -7.87 10.44 22.67
N VAL A 238 -8.13 10.26 23.97
CA VAL A 238 -9.15 11.02 24.70
C VAL A 238 -8.82 12.51 24.70
N GLU A 239 -7.59 12.89 25.10
CA GLU A 239 -7.13 14.29 25.07
C GLU A 239 -7.29 14.92 23.68
N PHE A 240 -6.93 14.19 22.63
CA PHE A 240 -7.13 14.65 21.27
C PHE A 240 -8.61 14.79 20.90
N ALA A 241 -9.44 13.81 21.28
CA ALA A 241 -10.87 13.83 21.01
C ALA A 241 -11.60 14.93 21.75
N GLU A 242 -11.27 15.20 23.03
CA GLU A 242 -11.85 16.32 23.82
C GLU A 242 -11.66 17.68 23.13
N ILE A 243 -10.51 17.87 22.47
CA ILE A 243 -10.21 19.13 21.78
C ILE A 243 -10.86 19.22 20.39
N PHE A 244 -10.84 18.12 19.62
CA PHE A 244 -11.16 18.15 18.19
C PHE A 244 -12.46 17.45 17.81
N ALA A 245 -12.99 16.58 18.66
CA ALA A 245 -14.12 15.73 18.36
C ALA A 245 -14.77 15.17 19.62
N PRO A 246 -15.36 16.03 20.49
CA PRO A 246 -15.90 15.61 21.78
C PRO A 246 -16.93 14.49 21.69
N GLU A 247 -17.64 14.39 20.56
CA GLU A 247 -18.62 13.35 20.28
C GLU A 247 -18.01 11.95 20.11
N ILE A 248 -16.69 11.85 19.92
CA ILE A 248 -15.97 10.56 19.81
C ILE A 248 -15.59 10.02 21.19
N VAL A 249 -15.43 10.86 22.20
CA VAL A 249 -14.98 10.46 23.53
C VAL A 249 -15.77 9.28 24.10
N PRO A 250 -17.13 9.25 24.02
CA PRO A 250 -17.92 8.15 24.58
C PRO A 250 -17.70 6.80 23.91
N VAL A 251 -17.17 6.76 22.66
CA VAL A 251 -16.95 5.52 21.91
C VAL A 251 -15.52 5.01 22.01
N ILE A 252 -14.61 5.77 22.68
CA ILE A 252 -13.22 5.33 22.90
C ILE A 252 -13.18 4.52 24.19
N GLU A 253 -12.74 3.27 24.11
CA GLU A 253 -12.65 2.34 25.22
C GLU A 253 -11.21 1.87 25.44
N HIS A 254 -10.73 1.93 26.69
CA HIS A 254 -9.49 1.22 27.06
C HIS A 254 -9.79 -0.27 27.22
N TYR A 255 -9.22 -1.09 26.34
CA TYR A 255 -9.39 -2.52 26.38
C TYR A 255 -8.47 -3.16 27.41
N THR A 256 -9.07 -3.86 28.40
CA THR A 256 -8.37 -4.52 29.51
C THR A 256 -8.70 -6.00 29.59
N GLY A 257 -9.21 -6.60 28.52
CA GLY A 257 -9.57 -8.02 28.46
C GLY A 257 -8.34 -8.94 28.62
N GLU A 258 -8.56 -10.18 29.04
CA GLU A 258 -7.51 -11.19 29.19
C GLU A 258 -6.91 -11.62 27.85
N CYS A 259 -7.75 -11.67 26.78
CA CYS A 259 -7.31 -12.02 25.43
C CYS A 259 -6.76 -10.78 24.73
N PRO A 260 -5.77 -10.90 23.82
CA PRO A 260 -5.34 -9.82 22.94
C PRO A 260 -6.52 -9.18 22.18
N VAL A 261 -6.48 -7.85 21.99
CA VAL A 261 -7.59 -7.12 21.35
C VAL A 261 -7.93 -7.62 19.95
N PHE A 262 -6.95 -8.13 19.22
CA PHE A 262 -7.14 -8.66 17.86
C PHE A 262 -7.75 -10.06 17.82
N ASP A 263 -7.67 -10.82 18.92
CA ASP A 263 -8.27 -12.17 19.01
C ASP A 263 -9.80 -12.11 19.08
N ILE A 264 -10.38 -10.97 19.50
CA ILE A 264 -11.84 -10.77 19.58
C ILE A 264 -12.53 -11.11 18.24
N TYR A 265 -11.91 -10.75 17.13
CA TYR A 265 -12.43 -10.96 15.77
C TYR A 265 -11.48 -11.78 14.89
N SER A 266 -10.60 -12.60 15.49
CA SER A 266 -9.64 -13.45 14.78
C SER A 266 -8.88 -12.68 13.68
N VAL A 267 -8.41 -11.47 14.02
CA VAL A 267 -7.74 -10.58 13.05
C VAL A 267 -6.48 -11.22 12.48
N GLU A 268 -5.73 -11.98 13.29
CA GLU A 268 -4.50 -12.68 12.83
C GLU A 268 -4.83 -13.77 11.81
N ASP A 269 -5.88 -14.57 12.04
CA ASP A 269 -6.31 -15.60 11.08
C ASP A 269 -6.78 -14.99 9.74
N GLU A 270 -7.48 -13.85 9.82
CA GLU A 270 -7.90 -13.13 8.60
C GLU A 270 -6.72 -12.47 7.87
N LEU A 271 -5.69 -12.06 8.60
CA LEU A 271 -4.44 -11.55 8.03
C LEU A 271 -3.68 -12.66 7.29
N GLU A 272 -3.53 -13.85 7.88
CA GLU A 272 -2.92 -15.00 7.20
C GLU A 272 -3.67 -15.38 5.92
N LYS A 273 -5.00 -15.42 5.98
CA LYS A 273 -5.84 -15.65 4.78
C LYS A 273 -5.67 -14.54 3.74
N ALA A 274 -5.45 -13.29 4.18
CA ALA A 274 -5.22 -12.17 3.27
C ALA A 274 -3.83 -12.20 2.60
N LEU A 275 -2.87 -12.92 3.13
CA LEU A 275 -1.57 -13.16 2.49
C LEU A 275 -1.60 -14.36 1.53
N ALA A 276 -2.59 -15.25 1.66
CA ALA A 276 -2.72 -16.40 0.78
C ALA A 276 -3.14 -15.97 -0.65
N ARG A 277 -2.54 -16.59 -1.66
CA ARG A 277 -2.90 -16.36 -3.07
C ARG A 277 -4.36 -16.70 -3.37
N LYS A 278 -4.90 -17.73 -2.69
CA LYS A 278 -6.24 -18.28 -2.92
C LYS A 278 -7.20 -17.88 -1.79
N VAL A 279 -8.34 -17.30 -2.15
CA VAL A 279 -9.42 -16.91 -1.23
C VAL A 279 -10.65 -17.77 -1.51
N LYS A 280 -11.12 -18.48 -0.51
CA LYS A 280 -12.33 -19.32 -0.62
C LYS A 280 -13.60 -18.45 -0.55
N LEU A 281 -14.57 -18.75 -1.40
CA LEU A 281 -15.92 -18.21 -1.35
C LEU A 281 -16.83 -19.11 -0.51
N LYS A 282 -17.89 -18.54 0.08
CA LYS A 282 -18.86 -19.30 0.88
C LYS A 282 -19.60 -20.35 0.06
N SER A 283 -19.83 -20.08 -1.23
CA SER A 283 -20.44 -21.00 -2.19
C SER A 283 -19.60 -22.22 -2.50
N GLY A 284 -18.29 -22.23 -2.15
CA GLY A 284 -17.34 -23.28 -2.49
C GLY A 284 -16.46 -22.95 -3.69
N GLY A 285 -16.72 -21.85 -4.37
CA GLY A 285 -15.81 -21.24 -5.34
C GLY A 285 -14.57 -20.63 -4.68
N HIS A 286 -13.71 -20.05 -5.48
CA HIS A 286 -12.53 -19.35 -4.98
C HIS A 286 -12.03 -18.27 -5.92
N LEU A 287 -11.33 -17.29 -5.36
CA LEU A 287 -10.60 -16.26 -6.06
C LEU A 287 -9.12 -16.58 -6.03
N VAL A 288 -8.40 -16.23 -7.07
CA VAL A 288 -6.94 -16.29 -7.15
C VAL A 288 -6.42 -14.87 -7.39
N PHE A 289 -5.56 -14.39 -6.50
CA PHE A 289 -4.93 -13.08 -6.60
C PHE A 289 -3.46 -13.24 -6.99
N ASP A 290 -3.07 -12.60 -8.09
CA ASP A 290 -1.68 -12.53 -8.53
C ASP A 290 -1.26 -11.07 -8.64
N GLN A 291 -0.25 -10.70 -7.88
CA GLN A 291 0.32 -9.35 -7.91
C GLN A 291 1.64 -9.37 -8.70
N THR A 292 1.65 -8.65 -9.82
CA THR A 292 2.87 -8.43 -10.63
C THR A 292 3.47 -7.06 -10.31
N GLU A 293 4.59 -6.71 -10.92
CA GLU A 293 5.22 -5.40 -10.76
C GLU A 293 4.29 -4.24 -11.18
N SER A 294 3.51 -4.41 -12.22
CA SER A 294 2.69 -3.35 -12.84
C SER A 294 1.21 -3.40 -12.50
N MET A 295 0.64 -4.58 -12.26
CA MET A 295 -0.80 -4.78 -12.09
C MET A 295 -1.11 -5.95 -11.15
N THR A 296 -2.37 -6.01 -10.72
CA THR A 296 -2.92 -7.15 -9.99
C THR A 296 -3.96 -7.83 -10.86
N THR A 297 -3.93 -9.15 -10.94
CA THR A 297 -4.97 -9.93 -11.61
C THR A 297 -5.77 -10.71 -10.57
N VAL A 298 -7.07 -10.87 -10.83
CA VAL A 298 -8.00 -11.63 -9.98
C VAL A 298 -8.79 -12.57 -10.89
N ASP A 299 -8.64 -13.86 -10.65
CA ASP A 299 -9.35 -14.92 -11.37
C ASP A 299 -10.44 -15.51 -10.47
N VAL A 300 -11.64 -15.71 -11.02
CA VAL A 300 -12.83 -16.23 -10.31
C VAL A 300 -13.13 -17.64 -10.76
N ASN A 301 -13.14 -18.58 -9.82
CA ASN A 301 -13.39 -20.00 -10.09
C ASN A 301 -14.60 -20.54 -9.32
N THR A 302 -15.44 -21.36 -9.96
CA THR A 302 -16.56 -22.04 -9.30
C THR A 302 -16.10 -23.12 -8.30
N GLY A 303 -14.86 -23.63 -8.47
CA GLY A 303 -14.35 -24.75 -7.65
C GLY A 303 -15.20 -26.02 -7.80
N GLY A 304 -15.50 -26.67 -6.67
CA GLY A 304 -16.36 -27.85 -6.62
C GLY A 304 -17.86 -27.54 -6.50
N TYR A 305 -18.26 -26.27 -6.64
CA TYR A 305 -19.67 -25.89 -6.54
C TYR A 305 -20.44 -26.28 -7.79
N VAL A 306 -21.18 -27.36 -7.69
CA VAL A 306 -21.98 -27.95 -8.80
C VAL A 306 -23.38 -27.31 -8.85
N GLY A 307 -23.68 -26.31 -8.02
CA GLY A 307 -24.91 -25.51 -8.06
C GLY A 307 -26.22 -26.28 -8.20
N GLY A 308 -27.29 -25.53 -8.35
CA GLY A 308 -28.63 -26.08 -8.56
C GLY A 308 -28.87 -26.53 -10.02
N ARG A 309 -30.13 -26.59 -10.43
CA ARG A 309 -30.60 -27.11 -11.72
C ARG A 309 -30.15 -26.28 -12.95
N ASN A 310 -29.59 -25.07 -12.76
CA ASN A 310 -29.18 -24.17 -13.84
C ASN A 310 -27.76 -23.68 -13.65
N LEU A 311 -26.86 -23.99 -14.58
CA LEU A 311 -25.45 -23.57 -14.58
C LEU A 311 -25.32 -22.05 -14.62
N GLU A 312 -26.13 -21.34 -15.42
CA GLU A 312 -26.07 -19.88 -15.55
C GLU A 312 -26.40 -19.17 -14.22
N GLU A 313 -27.38 -19.67 -13.49
CA GLU A 313 -27.74 -19.12 -12.17
C GLU A 313 -26.62 -19.35 -11.15
N THR A 314 -25.94 -20.50 -11.23
CA THR A 314 -24.78 -20.80 -10.37
C THR A 314 -23.63 -19.86 -10.66
N ILE A 315 -23.28 -19.63 -11.93
CA ILE A 315 -22.25 -18.69 -12.36
C ILE A 315 -22.58 -17.26 -11.87
N PHE A 316 -23.81 -16.82 -12.10
CA PHE A 316 -24.26 -15.51 -11.70
C PHE A 316 -24.14 -15.29 -10.18
N LYS A 317 -24.60 -16.24 -9.36
CA LYS A 317 -24.48 -16.18 -7.89
C LYS A 317 -23.02 -16.19 -7.45
N THR A 318 -22.17 -17.01 -8.07
CA THR A 318 -20.73 -17.05 -7.76
C THR A 318 -20.07 -15.71 -8.10
N ASN A 319 -20.39 -15.11 -9.24
CA ASN A 319 -19.84 -13.81 -9.63
C ASN A 319 -20.32 -12.66 -8.72
N LEU A 320 -21.57 -12.69 -8.24
CA LEU A 320 -22.06 -11.72 -7.25
C LEU A 320 -21.31 -11.84 -5.92
N GLU A 321 -21.10 -13.05 -5.45
CA GLU A 321 -20.31 -13.31 -4.24
C GLU A 321 -18.84 -12.90 -4.44
N ALA A 322 -18.26 -13.20 -5.60
CA ALA A 322 -16.92 -12.81 -6.00
C ALA A 322 -16.77 -11.28 -5.99
N ALA A 323 -17.72 -10.53 -6.54
CA ALA A 323 -17.71 -9.06 -6.56
C ALA A 323 -17.59 -8.48 -5.14
N GLN A 324 -18.39 -9.00 -4.19
CA GLN A 324 -18.30 -8.60 -2.79
C GLN A 324 -16.94 -8.97 -2.16
N ALA A 325 -16.48 -10.19 -2.38
CA ALA A 325 -15.22 -10.69 -1.81
C ALA A 325 -14.01 -9.94 -2.39
N ILE A 326 -14.00 -9.66 -3.69
CA ILE A 326 -12.94 -8.89 -4.35
C ILE A 326 -12.86 -7.48 -3.76
N ALA A 327 -13.97 -6.74 -3.68
CA ALA A 327 -13.99 -5.41 -3.10
C ALA A 327 -13.43 -5.39 -1.67
N ARG A 328 -13.79 -6.38 -0.83
CA ARG A 328 -13.22 -6.55 0.51
C ARG A 328 -11.72 -6.82 0.46
N GLN A 329 -11.25 -7.75 -0.38
CA GLN A 329 -9.84 -8.12 -0.47
C GLN A 329 -8.97 -6.97 -0.99
N LEU A 330 -9.47 -6.15 -1.91
CA LEU A 330 -8.78 -4.95 -2.38
C LEU A 330 -8.52 -3.97 -1.23
N ARG A 331 -9.50 -3.78 -0.33
CA ARG A 331 -9.37 -2.95 0.87
C ARG A 331 -8.40 -3.57 1.87
N LEU A 332 -8.61 -4.83 2.23
CA LEU A 332 -7.85 -5.54 3.26
C LEU A 332 -6.37 -5.67 2.88
N ARG A 333 -6.08 -6.10 1.65
CA ARG A 333 -4.70 -6.24 1.13
C ARG A 333 -4.08 -4.91 0.71
N ASN A 334 -4.87 -3.83 0.69
CA ASN A 334 -4.51 -2.51 0.16
C ASN A 334 -3.91 -2.57 -1.27
N LEU A 335 -4.53 -3.35 -2.14
CA LEU A 335 -4.12 -3.46 -3.54
C LEU A 335 -4.49 -2.19 -4.30
N GLY A 336 -3.62 -1.74 -5.20
CA GLY A 336 -3.84 -0.52 -5.96
C GLY A 336 -3.00 -0.47 -7.23
N GLY A 337 -3.31 0.46 -8.10
CA GLY A 337 -2.79 0.54 -9.47
C GLY A 337 -3.81 -0.01 -10.45
N ILE A 338 -3.35 -0.68 -11.49
CA ILE A 338 -4.18 -1.37 -12.47
C ILE A 338 -4.58 -2.72 -11.90
N ILE A 339 -5.86 -3.05 -11.95
CA ILE A 339 -6.42 -4.32 -11.49
C ILE A 339 -7.28 -4.88 -12.60
N ILE A 340 -7.06 -6.14 -12.95
CA ILE A 340 -7.81 -6.87 -13.97
C ILE A 340 -8.54 -8.02 -13.28
N ILE A 341 -9.84 -8.12 -13.51
CA ILE A 341 -10.68 -9.14 -12.90
C ILE A 341 -11.28 -9.99 -14.02
N ASP A 342 -11.09 -11.30 -13.91
CA ASP A 342 -11.65 -12.32 -14.78
C ASP A 342 -12.83 -12.98 -14.08
N PHE A 343 -14.04 -12.48 -14.34
CA PHE A 343 -15.27 -13.09 -13.86
C PHE A 343 -15.62 -14.31 -14.73
N ILE A 344 -16.27 -15.29 -14.11
CA ILE A 344 -16.75 -16.45 -14.86
C ILE A 344 -17.69 -15.98 -15.97
N ASP A 345 -17.50 -16.50 -17.19
CA ASP A 345 -18.25 -16.11 -18.37
C ASP A 345 -19.77 -16.18 -18.19
N MET A 346 -20.45 -15.08 -18.43
CA MET A 346 -21.90 -14.94 -18.40
C MET A 346 -22.45 -14.67 -19.79
N LYS A 347 -23.48 -15.39 -20.21
CA LYS A 347 -24.13 -15.21 -21.52
C LYS A 347 -25.06 -14.02 -21.55
N GLY A 348 -25.77 -13.74 -20.44
CA GLY A 348 -26.75 -12.67 -20.33
C GLY A 348 -26.10 -11.32 -20.03
N GLU A 349 -26.34 -10.31 -20.87
CA GLU A 349 -25.88 -8.93 -20.61
C GLU A 349 -26.47 -8.33 -19.32
N GLU A 350 -27.71 -8.71 -18.97
CA GLU A 350 -28.33 -8.28 -17.71
C GLU A 350 -27.55 -8.79 -16.48
N HIS A 351 -27.08 -10.05 -16.51
CA HIS A 351 -26.28 -10.61 -15.45
C HIS A 351 -24.92 -9.89 -15.32
N LYS A 352 -24.26 -9.59 -16.43
CA LYS A 352 -23.01 -8.82 -16.45
C LYS A 352 -23.20 -7.46 -15.80
N GLN A 353 -24.24 -6.72 -16.19
CA GLN A 353 -24.56 -5.40 -15.63
C GLN A 353 -24.85 -5.48 -14.12
N GLN A 354 -25.62 -6.48 -13.67
CA GLN A 354 -25.93 -6.65 -12.26
C GLN A 354 -24.69 -6.96 -11.42
N VAL A 355 -23.76 -7.78 -11.94
CA VAL A 355 -22.47 -8.07 -11.26
C VAL A 355 -21.62 -6.80 -11.18
N LEU A 356 -21.52 -6.00 -12.24
CA LEU A 356 -20.80 -4.73 -12.22
C LEU A 356 -21.41 -3.75 -11.22
N GLN A 357 -22.72 -3.57 -11.23
CA GLN A 357 -23.40 -2.68 -10.29
C GLN A 357 -23.21 -3.14 -8.83
N ALA A 358 -23.25 -4.46 -8.59
CA ALA A 358 -22.97 -5.00 -7.27
C ALA A 358 -21.52 -4.71 -6.85
N PHE A 359 -20.57 -4.85 -7.76
CA PHE A 359 -19.16 -4.57 -7.52
C PHE A 359 -18.93 -3.09 -7.23
N GLU A 360 -19.49 -2.17 -8.04
CA GLU A 360 -19.42 -0.73 -7.82
C GLU A 360 -19.99 -0.33 -6.45
N ARG A 361 -21.15 -0.86 -6.07
CA ARG A 361 -21.79 -0.60 -4.77
C ARG A 361 -20.90 -1.07 -3.59
N HIS A 362 -20.19 -2.19 -3.74
CA HIS A 362 -19.27 -2.65 -2.70
C HIS A 362 -17.99 -1.78 -2.63
N LEU A 363 -17.56 -1.21 -3.76
CA LEU A 363 -16.41 -0.30 -3.82
C LEU A 363 -16.74 1.13 -3.32
N GLU A 364 -18.00 1.57 -3.30
CA GLU A 364 -18.39 2.86 -2.70
C GLU A 364 -17.97 2.99 -1.24
N LYS A 365 -17.90 1.86 -0.52
CA LYS A 365 -17.40 1.82 0.86
C LYS A 365 -15.89 2.01 0.97
N ASP A 366 -15.15 1.90 -0.13
CA ASP A 366 -13.72 2.09 -0.16
C ASP A 366 -13.36 3.59 -0.13
N ARG A 367 -12.39 3.96 0.69
CA ARG A 367 -11.88 5.34 0.78
C ARG A 367 -10.96 5.68 -0.38
N ALA A 368 -10.30 4.69 -0.96
CA ALA A 368 -9.45 4.89 -2.12
C ALA A 368 -10.31 5.18 -3.35
N LYS A 369 -9.92 6.19 -4.14
CA LYS A 369 -10.59 6.45 -5.42
C LYS A 369 -10.34 5.28 -6.35
N SER A 370 -11.41 4.66 -6.82
CA SER A 370 -11.40 3.63 -7.85
C SER A 370 -12.20 4.11 -9.06
N LYS A 371 -11.84 3.59 -10.22
CA LYS A 371 -12.58 3.80 -11.47
C LYS A 371 -12.63 2.45 -12.17
N ILE A 372 -13.84 1.98 -12.46
CA ILE A 372 -14.12 0.75 -13.17
C ILE A 372 -14.44 1.11 -14.63
N THR A 373 -14.06 0.26 -15.56
CA THR A 373 -14.52 0.28 -16.96
C THR A 373 -15.63 -0.73 -17.15
N GLU A 374 -16.33 -0.66 -18.27
CA GLU A 374 -17.26 -1.68 -18.69
C GLU A 374 -16.53 -3.02 -18.95
N VAL A 375 -17.29 -4.13 -19.04
CA VAL A 375 -16.72 -5.43 -19.39
C VAL A 375 -16.09 -5.34 -20.79
N SER A 376 -14.82 -5.68 -20.91
CA SER A 376 -14.09 -5.64 -22.16
C SER A 376 -14.60 -6.73 -23.13
N ILE A 377 -14.19 -6.63 -24.42
CA ILE A 377 -14.51 -7.65 -25.47
C ILE A 377 -14.00 -9.05 -25.04
N LEU A 378 -12.98 -9.12 -24.21
CA LEU A 378 -12.41 -10.37 -23.69
C LEU A 378 -13.14 -10.90 -22.45
N GLY A 379 -14.22 -10.25 -22.00
CA GLY A 379 -14.93 -10.64 -20.77
C GLY A 379 -14.32 -10.13 -19.47
N LEU A 380 -13.21 -9.37 -19.56
CA LEU A 380 -12.48 -8.88 -18.39
C LEU A 380 -13.05 -7.56 -17.88
N VAL A 381 -13.02 -7.37 -16.56
CA VAL A 381 -13.31 -6.07 -15.91
C VAL A 381 -11.99 -5.40 -15.55
N GLU A 382 -11.76 -4.23 -16.13
CA GLU A 382 -10.59 -3.42 -15.88
C GLU A 382 -10.92 -2.33 -14.86
N MET A 383 -10.06 -2.14 -13.89
CA MET A 383 -10.21 -1.05 -12.94
C MET A 383 -8.89 -0.42 -12.54
N THR A 384 -8.97 0.81 -12.07
CA THR A 384 -7.85 1.46 -11.40
C THR A 384 -8.25 1.83 -9.98
N ARG A 385 -7.36 1.57 -9.02
CA ARG A 385 -7.51 1.97 -7.62
C ARG A 385 -6.30 2.77 -7.17
N LYS A 386 -6.53 3.96 -6.61
CA LYS A 386 -5.43 4.82 -6.16
C LYS A 386 -4.64 4.11 -5.05
N ARG A 387 -3.33 3.91 -5.26
CA ARG A 387 -2.43 3.42 -4.20
C ARG A 387 -2.33 4.49 -3.11
N THR A 388 -2.77 4.16 -1.91
CA THR A 388 -2.70 5.05 -0.74
C THR A 388 -1.51 4.70 0.16
N ARG A 389 -1.15 3.40 0.22
CA ARG A 389 -0.06 2.82 1.02
C ARG A 389 0.52 1.62 0.27
N GLU A 390 1.57 1.02 0.81
CA GLU A 390 2.07 -0.28 0.35
C GLU A 390 1.05 -1.39 0.63
N SER A 391 1.03 -2.45 -0.19
CA SER A 391 0.17 -3.60 0.05
C SER A 391 0.62 -4.36 1.30
N LEU A 392 -0.28 -5.12 1.93
CA LEU A 392 0.05 -5.95 3.09
C LEU A 392 1.19 -6.92 2.78
N GLU A 393 1.21 -7.49 1.59
CA GLU A 393 2.28 -8.40 1.15
C GLU A 393 3.64 -7.69 1.15
N HIS A 394 3.74 -6.45 0.63
CA HIS A 394 4.99 -5.69 0.65
C HIS A 394 5.45 -5.27 2.05
N ILE A 395 4.51 -5.11 2.99
CA ILE A 395 4.83 -4.75 4.38
C ILE A 395 5.31 -5.96 5.18
N LEU A 396 4.69 -7.13 4.96
CA LEU A 396 4.83 -8.31 5.81
C LEU A 396 5.71 -9.40 5.21
N CYS A 397 5.84 -9.45 3.87
CA CYS A 397 6.54 -10.51 3.18
C CYS A 397 7.77 -9.99 2.44
N GLU A 398 8.68 -10.88 2.15
CA GLU A 398 9.83 -10.68 1.26
C GLU A 398 9.86 -11.76 0.17
N PRO A 399 10.49 -11.51 -0.98
CA PRO A 399 10.60 -12.51 -2.03
C PRO A 399 11.22 -13.82 -1.51
N CYS A 400 10.65 -14.96 -1.92
CA CYS A 400 11.14 -16.27 -1.53
C CYS A 400 12.63 -16.42 -1.95
N SER A 401 13.51 -16.73 -1.00
CA SER A 401 14.96 -16.88 -1.24
C SER A 401 15.28 -18.05 -2.18
N ALA A 402 14.46 -19.11 -2.19
CA ALA A 402 14.66 -20.27 -3.04
C ALA A 402 14.42 -19.97 -4.52
N CYS A 403 13.31 -19.31 -4.87
CA CYS A 403 12.95 -19.04 -6.27
C CYS A 403 13.16 -17.56 -6.68
N GLY A 404 13.62 -16.69 -5.78
CA GLY A 404 13.76 -15.25 -6.04
C GLY A 404 12.45 -14.56 -6.46
N GLY A 405 11.29 -15.08 -6.00
CA GLY A 405 9.96 -14.57 -6.34
C GLY A 405 9.36 -15.15 -7.63
N ARG A 406 10.02 -16.09 -8.32
CA ARG A 406 9.50 -16.69 -9.57
C ARG A 406 8.30 -17.61 -9.36
N GLY A 407 8.11 -18.15 -8.13
CA GLY A 407 7.03 -19.09 -7.79
C GLY A 407 7.26 -20.52 -8.29
N VAL A 408 8.33 -20.77 -9.03
CA VAL A 408 8.71 -22.09 -9.56
C VAL A 408 10.22 -22.29 -9.44
N LEU A 409 10.62 -23.56 -9.29
CA LEU A 409 12.03 -24.00 -9.34
C LEU A 409 12.20 -24.92 -10.55
N LYS A 410 13.43 -25.01 -11.07
CA LYS A 410 13.78 -26.06 -12.01
C LYS A 410 13.66 -27.41 -11.31
N THR A 411 13.20 -28.42 -12.02
CA THR A 411 13.19 -29.79 -11.49
C THR A 411 14.62 -30.28 -11.22
N ALA A 412 14.81 -31.15 -10.24
CA ALA A 412 16.10 -31.74 -9.95
C ALA A 412 16.72 -32.40 -11.21
N GLU A 413 15.90 -33.08 -12.01
CA GLU A 413 16.32 -33.62 -13.30
C GLU A 413 16.87 -32.56 -14.28
N SER A 414 16.20 -31.40 -14.39
CA SER A 414 16.69 -30.31 -15.25
C SER A 414 18.06 -29.78 -14.77
N VAL A 415 18.23 -29.71 -13.47
CA VAL A 415 19.51 -29.28 -12.85
C VAL A 415 20.60 -30.32 -13.10
N CYS A 416 20.32 -31.63 -12.97
CA CYS A 416 21.25 -32.70 -13.31
C CYS A 416 21.75 -32.57 -14.76
N LEU A 417 20.85 -32.34 -15.70
CA LEU A 417 21.21 -32.16 -17.11
C LEU A 417 22.01 -30.86 -17.36
N GLU A 418 21.78 -29.81 -16.58
CA GLU A 418 22.61 -28.60 -16.61
C GLU A 418 24.02 -28.87 -16.11
N ILE A 419 24.15 -29.59 -15.00
CA ILE A 419 25.45 -30.01 -14.47
C ILE A 419 26.21 -30.81 -15.51
N PHE A 420 25.61 -31.77 -16.19
CA PHE A 420 26.26 -32.53 -17.25
C PHE A 420 26.76 -31.64 -18.40
N ARG A 421 25.98 -30.68 -18.83
CA ARG A 421 26.39 -29.72 -19.86
C ARG A 421 27.53 -28.83 -19.42
N GLU A 422 27.52 -28.41 -18.15
CA GLU A 422 28.59 -27.59 -17.56
C GLU A 422 29.90 -28.40 -17.46
N ILE A 423 29.85 -29.64 -16.97
CA ILE A 423 31.00 -30.55 -16.94
C ILE A 423 31.63 -30.72 -18.33
N ILE A 424 30.79 -30.96 -19.36
CA ILE A 424 31.29 -31.10 -20.74
C ILE A 424 31.95 -29.81 -21.22
N ARG A 425 31.42 -28.65 -20.85
CA ARG A 425 31.99 -27.34 -21.19
C ARG A 425 33.35 -27.13 -20.55
N GLU A 426 33.43 -27.36 -19.26
CA GLU A 426 34.66 -27.19 -18.47
C GLU A 426 35.79 -28.13 -18.94
N VAL A 427 35.48 -29.42 -19.18
CA VAL A 427 36.48 -30.40 -19.67
C VAL A 427 36.99 -30.05 -21.08
N ARG A 428 36.15 -29.47 -21.95
CA ARG A 428 36.57 -29.00 -23.27
C ARG A 428 37.49 -27.78 -23.21
N GLN A 429 37.28 -26.94 -22.22
CA GLN A 429 38.03 -25.69 -22.06
C GLN A 429 39.33 -25.87 -21.31
N TYR A 430 39.32 -26.77 -20.34
CA TYR A 430 40.47 -27.03 -19.46
C TYR A 430 40.90 -28.52 -19.48
N LYS A 431 42.21 -28.78 -19.39
CA LYS A 431 42.71 -30.16 -19.24
C LYS A 431 42.58 -30.57 -17.78
N VAL A 432 41.55 -31.32 -17.44
CA VAL A 432 41.21 -31.72 -16.07
C VAL A 432 41.22 -33.24 -15.99
N GLN A 433 41.68 -33.81 -14.86
CA GLN A 433 41.63 -35.25 -14.60
C GLN A 433 40.50 -35.64 -13.66
N GLN A 434 40.07 -34.73 -12.79
CA GLN A 434 39.03 -34.95 -11.81
C GLN A 434 38.18 -33.72 -11.63
N ILE A 435 36.89 -33.93 -11.44
CA ILE A 435 35.91 -32.86 -11.17
C ILE A 435 35.15 -33.17 -9.89
N LEU A 436 34.96 -32.15 -9.05
CA LEU A 436 34.05 -32.20 -7.90
C LEU A 436 32.84 -31.34 -8.16
N VAL A 437 31.66 -31.93 -8.09
CA VAL A 437 30.38 -31.20 -8.19
C VAL A 437 29.79 -31.10 -6.80
N LEU A 438 29.52 -29.86 -6.40
CA LEU A 438 28.72 -29.53 -5.21
C LEU A 438 27.30 -29.24 -5.64
N ALA A 439 26.30 -29.86 -5.05
CA ALA A 439 24.89 -29.67 -5.38
C ALA A 439 24.02 -29.86 -4.12
N SER A 440 22.74 -29.49 -4.24
CA SER A 440 21.75 -29.76 -3.18
C SER A 440 21.61 -31.27 -2.95
N ASN A 441 21.12 -31.65 -1.76
CA ASN A 441 20.95 -33.08 -1.42
C ASN A 441 20.07 -33.80 -2.46
N GLU A 442 18.94 -33.23 -2.85
CA GLU A 442 18.00 -33.83 -3.80
C GLU A 442 18.63 -34.08 -5.20
N VAL A 443 19.39 -33.10 -5.68
CA VAL A 443 20.09 -33.21 -6.96
C VAL A 443 21.26 -34.22 -6.87
N ALA A 444 22.01 -34.24 -5.77
CA ALA A 444 23.08 -35.18 -5.56
C ALA A 444 22.59 -36.65 -5.47
N GLU A 445 21.47 -36.88 -4.74
CA GLU A 445 20.84 -38.19 -4.67
C GLU A 445 20.35 -38.64 -6.05
N MET A 446 19.65 -37.78 -6.80
CA MET A 446 19.20 -38.10 -8.15
C MET A 446 20.36 -38.45 -9.11
N LEU A 447 21.51 -37.75 -9.03
CA LEU A 447 22.66 -38.01 -9.85
C LEU A 447 23.31 -39.36 -9.53
N LEU A 448 23.35 -39.73 -8.23
CA LEU A 448 24.02 -40.96 -7.77
C LEU A 448 23.11 -42.20 -7.95
N ASP A 449 21.80 -42.07 -7.85
CA ASP A 449 20.85 -43.16 -7.94
C ASP A 449 20.19 -43.26 -9.32
N GLU A 450 19.31 -42.34 -9.64
CA GLU A 450 18.47 -42.43 -10.86
C GLU A 450 19.24 -42.17 -12.15
N LYS A 451 20.28 -41.33 -12.11
CA LYS A 451 21.09 -40.94 -13.28
C LYS A 451 22.51 -41.55 -13.27
N ALA A 452 22.76 -42.57 -12.42
CA ALA A 452 24.07 -43.20 -12.29
C ALA A 452 24.58 -43.78 -13.61
N ASP A 453 23.71 -44.37 -14.44
CA ASP A 453 24.10 -44.91 -15.76
C ASP A 453 24.56 -43.77 -16.69
N MET A 454 23.85 -42.66 -16.74
CA MET A 454 24.21 -41.48 -17.55
C MET A 454 25.53 -40.87 -17.09
N LEU A 455 25.76 -40.86 -15.78
CA LEU A 455 27.01 -40.40 -15.18
C LEU A 455 28.20 -41.26 -15.61
N THR A 456 28.03 -42.58 -15.54
CA THR A 456 29.07 -43.54 -15.98
C THR A 456 29.38 -43.38 -17.46
N GLU A 457 28.38 -43.21 -18.30
CA GLU A 457 28.56 -42.93 -19.72
C GLU A 457 29.31 -41.60 -19.96
N LEU A 458 28.96 -40.55 -19.19
CA LEU A 458 29.63 -39.26 -19.28
C LEU A 458 31.10 -39.32 -18.84
N GLU A 459 31.42 -40.02 -17.76
CA GLU A 459 32.82 -40.26 -17.30
C GLU A 459 33.64 -40.98 -18.37
N ALA A 460 33.08 -42.05 -18.95
CA ALA A 460 33.69 -42.79 -20.03
C ALA A 460 33.91 -41.93 -21.28
N PHE A 461 32.92 -41.10 -21.66
CA PHE A 461 33.02 -40.21 -22.80
C PHE A 461 34.06 -39.12 -22.65
N LEU A 462 34.19 -38.55 -21.47
CA LEU A 462 35.11 -37.45 -21.17
C LEU A 462 36.49 -37.93 -20.70
N ASN A 463 36.60 -39.20 -20.30
CA ASN A 463 37.79 -39.80 -19.66
C ASN A 463 38.26 -39.01 -18.42
N VAL A 464 37.29 -38.55 -17.60
CA VAL A 464 37.48 -37.76 -16.39
C VAL A 464 36.68 -38.36 -15.24
N GLN A 465 37.26 -38.41 -14.04
CA GLN A 465 36.53 -38.85 -12.85
C GLN A 465 35.65 -37.73 -12.27
N ILE A 466 34.38 -38.01 -12.02
CA ILE A 466 33.40 -37.03 -11.48
C ILE A 466 33.03 -37.46 -10.06
N LYS A 467 33.23 -36.60 -9.08
CA LYS A 467 32.81 -36.79 -7.70
C LYS A 467 31.69 -35.84 -7.35
N PHE A 468 30.73 -36.32 -6.60
CA PHE A 468 29.60 -35.51 -6.10
C PHE A 468 29.68 -35.36 -4.60
N ARG A 469 29.33 -34.17 -4.11
CA ARG A 469 29.18 -33.89 -2.69
C ARG A 469 27.91 -33.04 -2.50
N SER A 470 27.05 -33.51 -1.61
CA SER A 470 25.87 -32.74 -1.20
C SER A 470 26.28 -31.58 -0.29
N GLU A 471 25.67 -30.40 -0.52
CA GLU A 471 25.86 -29.21 0.28
C GLU A 471 24.50 -28.75 0.84
N SER A 472 24.32 -28.86 2.15
CA SER A 472 23.02 -28.57 2.82
C SER A 472 22.58 -27.11 2.76
N GLY A 473 23.51 -26.20 2.46
CA GLY A 473 23.23 -24.78 2.28
C GLY A 473 22.72 -24.40 0.89
N TYR A 474 22.76 -25.32 -0.08
CA TYR A 474 22.35 -25.06 -1.45
C TYR A 474 20.85 -25.28 -1.63
N ASN A 475 20.21 -24.37 -2.36
CA ASN A 475 18.86 -24.62 -2.87
C ASN A 475 18.93 -25.57 -4.08
N GLN A 476 17.77 -26.07 -4.53
CA GLN A 476 17.68 -27.06 -5.61
C GLN A 476 18.35 -26.64 -6.92
N GLU A 477 18.44 -25.35 -7.21
CA GLU A 477 19.03 -24.83 -8.46
C GLU A 477 20.52 -24.48 -8.32
N GLN A 478 21.06 -24.51 -7.11
CA GLN A 478 22.46 -24.15 -6.86
C GLN A 478 23.36 -25.36 -7.01
N TYR A 479 24.42 -25.19 -7.78
CA TYR A 479 25.51 -26.15 -7.90
C TYR A 479 26.81 -25.43 -8.26
N ASP A 480 27.93 -26.04 -7.94
CA ASP A 480 29.27 -25.62 -8.34
C ASP A 480 30.02 -26.77 -8.97
N VAL A 481 30.74 -26.52 -10.06
CA VAL A 481 31.65 -27.48 -10.72
C VAL A 481 33.08 -27.04 -10.45
N VAL A 482 33.78 -27.81 -9.65
CA VAL A 482 35.17 -27.52 -9.22
C VAL A 482 36.12 -28.43 -9.95
N LEU A 483 37.09 -27.86 -10.64
CA LEU A 483 38.16 -28.57 -11.36
C LEU A 483 39.26 -28.91 -10.36
N LEU A 484 39.68 -30.21 -10.29
CA LEU A 484 40.71 -30.72 -9.37
C LEU A 484 41.95 -31.20 -10.10
#